data_dd6df0e898613c88df0761fd2a5b3580
#
_entry.id   dd6df0e898613c88df0761fd2a5b3580
#
_cell.length_a   1.000
_cell.length_b   1.000
_cell.length_c   1.000
_cell.angle_alpha   90.00
_cell.angle_beta   90.00
_cell.angle_gamma   90.00
#
_symmetry.space_group_name_H-M   'P 1'
#
loop_
_entity.id
_entity.type
_entity.pdbx_description
1 polymer ?
#
loop_
_entity_poly.entity_id
_entity_poly.type
_entity_poly.pdbx_seq_one_letter_code
_entity_poly.pdbx_strand_id
1 'polypeptide(L)'
;MKVDLKNIKTEFLSYLKSERGFSGHTLESYSNDIGVFIDYCSTIFLTDNIDLDLINAKTIRNFIGIEKERKYVVDGKKKKYETKTVNRRLAVIKSLFKYLYNFEKIKDNPAMYLRTQKTEKNLTQFVREDDIVKLMEKPLNMNIPDKRYKKDNKKKKYITNKLEGFRDQAILEMLYATGLRLSELLSINICDIDRKSELVKVMGKGGKERIVPIGKVALNSIESYLKKLGKSIRSNYEDPLFVNKKGKRLPKRTLQRRIKKYLEVTMGGGTVHTLRHT
;
A
#
# COMPACT_ATOMS: atom_id res chain seq x y z
N MET A 1 -6.57 18.86 -33.17
CA MET A 1 -5.68 19.84 -32.49
C MET A 1 -4.48 19.15 -31.93
N LYS A 2 -3.25 19.45 -32.36
CA LYS A 2 -2.03 18.83 -31.84
C LYS A 2 -1.73 19.36 -30.43
N VAL A 3 -1.55 18.47 -29.45
CA VAL A 3 -1.26 18.82 -28.06
C VAL A 3 -0.12 17.95 -27.52
N ASP A 4 0.69 18.55 -26.67
CA ASP A 4 1.68 17.78 -25.89
C ASP A 4 0.96 16.97 -24.80
N LEU A 5 1.07 15.65 -24.90
CA LEU A 5 0.46 14.73 -23.92
C LEU A 5 1.02 14.91 -22.51
N LYS A 6 2.24 15.43 -22.34
CA LYS A 6 2.84 15.72 -21.03
C LYS A 6 2.11 16.88 -20.36
N ASN A 7 1.70 17.90 -21.13
CA ASN A 7 0.88 19.00 -20.62
C ASN A 7 -0.51 18.51 -20.20
N ILE A 8 -1.15 17.70 -21.03
CA ILE A 8 -2.44 17.04 -20.70
C ILE A 8 -2.34 16.23 -19.39
N LYS A 9 -1.27 15.46 -19.22
CA LYS A 9 -1.03 14.73 -17.97
C LYS A 9 -0.98 15.68 -16.77
N THR A 10 -0.25 16.78 -16.88
CA THR A 10 -0.08 17.76 -15.79
C THR A 10 -1.42 18.41 -15.42
N GLU A 11 -2.20 18.85 -16.42
CA GLU A 11 -3.52 19.43 -16.21
C GLU A 11 -4.48 18.43 -15.56
N PHE A 12 -4.52 17.21 -16.06
CA PHE A 12 -5.37 16.16 -15.51
C PHE A 12 -5.02 15.81 -14.05
N LEU A 13 -3.73 15.69 -13.72
CA LEU A 13 -3.30 15.44 -12.34
C LEU A 13 -3.63 16.62 -11.41
N SER A 14 -3.54 17.85 -11.90
CA SER A 14 -3.99 19.04 -11.16
C SER A 14 -5.49 19.00 -10.88
N TYR A 15 -6.30 18.71 -11.90
CA TYR A 15 -7.75 18.51 -11.75
C TYR A 15 -8.09 17.43 -10.71
N LEU A 16 -7.42 16.27 -10.77
CA LEU A 16 -7.64 15.19 -9.81
C LEU A 16 -7.27 15.59 -8.37
N LYS A 17 -6.26 16.44 -8.20
CA LYS A 17 -5.83 16.96 -6.90
C LYS A 17 -6.82 17.98 -6.35
N SER A 18 -7.11 19.04 -7.13
CA SER A 18 -7.90 20.19 -6.67
C SER A 18 -9.38 19.90 -6.57
N GLU A 19 -9.97 19.29 -7.60
CA GLU A 19 -11.42 19.10 -7.66
C GLU A 19 -11.91 17.75 -7.19
N ARG A 20 -11.08 16.69 -7.34
CA ARG A 20 -11.45 15.33 -6.94
C ARG A 20 -10.87 14.88 -5.60
N GLY A 21 -9.99 15.68 -4.99
CA GLY A 21 -9.41 15.41 -3.68
C GLY A 21 -8.57 14.12 -3.63
N PHE A 22 -7.89 13.76 -4.73
CA PHE A 22 -7.10 12.53 -4.78
C PHE A 22 -5.86 12.65 -3.88
N SER A 23 -5.54 11.58 -3.15
CA SER A 23 -4.35 11.51 -2.31
C SER A 23 -3.06 11.51 -3.12
N GLY A 24 -1.95 12.01 -2.56
CA GLY A 24 -0.64 12.03 -3.22
C GLY A 24 -0.21 10.67 -3.79
N HIS A 25 -0.42 9.58 -3.07
CA HIS A 25 -0.12 8.23 -3.57
C HIS A 25 -0.99 7.81 -4.75
N THR A 26 -2.26 8.23 -4.77
CA THR A 26 -3.14 7.96 -5.92
C THR A 26 -2.66 8.75 -7.14
N LEU A 27 -2.32 10.02 -6.95
CA LEU A 27 -1.80 10.88 -8.02
C LEU A 27 -0.48 10.36 -8.58
N GLU A 28 0.45 9.91 -7.75
CA GLU A 28 1.69 9.28 -8.17
C GLU A 28 1.44 8.02 -9.01
N SER A 29 0.51 7.16 -8.57
CA SER A 29 0.12 5.96 -9.31
C SER A 29 -0.49 6.30 -10.67
N TYR A 30 -1.38 7.31 -10.74
CA TYR A 30 -1.97 7.81 -11.96
C TYR A 30 -0.91 8.41 -12.89
N SER A 31 -0.01 9.23 -12.34
CA SER A 31 1.11 9.84 -13.08
C SER A 31 1.98 8.79 -13.76
N ASN A 32 2.32 7.71 -13.05
CA ASN A 32 3.12 6.62 -13.59
C ASN A 32 2.38 5.87 -14.70
N ASP A 33 1.10 5.52 -14.49
CA ASP A 33 0.32 4.78 -15.48
C ASP A 33 0.07 5.60 -16.76
N ILE A 34 -0.22 6.90 -16.63
CA ILE A 34 -0.37 7.81 -17.76
C ILE A 34 0.97 7.99 -18.48
N GLY A 35 2.08 8.10 -17.74
CA GLY A 35 3.42 8.20 -18.33
C GLY A 35 3.70 7.03 -19.26
N VAL A 36 3.46 5.80 -18.83
CA VAL A 36 3.64 4.59 -19.66
C VAL A 36 2.77 4.62 -20.92
N PHE A 37 1.55 5.17 -20.84
CA PHE A 37 0.67 5.33 -22.00
C PHE A 37 1.16 6.43 -22.96
N ILE A 38 1.65 7.53 -22.44
CA ILE A 38 2.25 8.62 -23.25
C ILE A 38 3.46 8.10 -24.00
N ASP A 39 4.39 7.40 -23.32
CA ASP A 39 5.59 6.82 -23.94
C ASP A 39 5.21 5.88 -25.10
N TYR A 40 4.17 5.09 -24.93
CA TYR A 40 3.64 4.24 -25.99
C TYR A 40 3.09 5.06 -27.17
N CYS A 41 2.28 6.08 -26.89
CA CYS A 41 1.74 6.96 -27.95
C CYS A 41 2.87 7.68 -28.68
N SER A 42 3.85 8.25 -27.98
CA SER A 42 5.00 8.92 -28.60
C SER A 42 5.79 7.98 -29.51
N THR A 43 5.91 6.71 -29.12
CA THR A 43 6.58 5.68 -29.95
C THR A 43 5.81 5.37 -31.23
N ILE A 44 4.49 5.24 -31.17
CA ILE A 44 3.66 4.88 -32.33
C ILE A 44 3.52 6.07 -33.30
N PHE A 45 3.30 7.26 -32.77
CA PHE A 45 3.08 8.44 -33.58
C PHE A 45 4.38 9.20 -33.94
N LEU A 46 5.53 8.73 -33.43
CA LEU A 46 6.87 9.32 -33.65
C LEU A 46 6.96 10.81 -33.29
N THR A 47 6.14 11.24 -32.34
CA THR A 47 6.08 12.64 -31.87
C THR A 47 5.45 12.71 -30.48
N ASP A 48 5.85 13.69 -29.69
CA ASP A 48 5.22 14.01 -28.40
C ASP A 48 3.97 14.91 -28.57
N ASN A 49 3.89 15.64 -29.70
CA ASN A 49 2.75 16.49 -30.04
C ASN A 49 1.74 15.71 -30.91
N ILE A 50 0.77 15.11 -30.26
CA ILE A 50 -0.18 14.19 -30.89
C ILE A 50 -1.54 14.87 -31.05
N ASP A 51 -2.19 14.65 -32.20
CA ASP A 51 -3.61 14.96 -32.31
C ASP A 51 -4.41 13.93 -31.54
N LEU A 52 -5.15 14.38 -30.52
CA LEU A 52 -5.90 13.50 -29.63
C LEU A 52 -6.94 12.66 -30.37
N ASP A 53 -7.48 13.15 -31.46
CA ASP A 53 -8.46 12.44 -32.31
C ASP A 53 -7.85 11.21 -33.03
N LEU A 54 -6.50 11.16 -33.16
CA LEU A 54 -5.80 9.97 -33.68
C LEU A 54 -5.73 8.81 -32.67
N ILE A 55 -5.90 9.09 -31.38
CA ILE A 55 -5.90 8.07 -30.34
C ILE A 55 -7.30 7.43 -30.26
N ASN A 56 -7.50 6.40 -31.02
CA ASN A 56 -8.77 5.68 -31.09
C ASN A 56 -8.79 4.44 -30.16
N ALA A 57 -9.96 3.76 -30.12
CA ALA A 57 -10.14 2.55 -29.29
C ALA A 57 -9.16 1.42 -29.64
N LYS A 58 -8.74 1.30 -30.92
CA LYS A 58 -7.77 0.31 -31.38
C LYS A 58 -6.38 0.59 -30.79
N THR A 59 -5.95 1.86 -30.78
CA THR A 59 -4.70 2.30 -30.15
C THR A 59 -4.64 1.91 -28.68
N ILE A 60 -5.71 2.16 -27.92
CA ILE A 60 -5.77 1.80 -26.50
C ILE A 60 -5.79 0.29 -26.29
N ARG A 61 -6.52 -0.48 -27.13
CA ARG A 61 -6.51 -1.96 -27.05
C ARG A 61 -5.12 -2.53 -27.32
N ASN A 62 -4.41 -2.00 -28.32
CA ASN A 62 -3.06 -2.45 -28.62
C ASN A 62 -2.11 -2.17 -27.47
N PHE A 63 -2.18 -0.98 -26.85
CA PHE A 63 -1.43 -0.66 -25.63
C PHE A 63 -1.69 -1.70 -24.51
N ILE A 64 -2.95 -1.98 -24.23
CA ILE A 64 -3.31 -2.97 -23.19
C ILE A 64 -2.81 -4.38 -23.53
N GLY A 65 -2.83 -4.77 -24.82
CA GLY A 65 -2.26 -6.02 -25.29
C GLY A 65 -0.75 -6.11 -25.03
N ILE A 66 -0.01 -5.06 -25.36
CA ILE A 66 1.43 -4.97 -25.12
C ILE A 66 1.73 -5.02 -23.61
N GLU A 67 1.00 -4.27 -22.79
CA GLU A 67 1.20 -4.26 -21.34
C GLU A 67 0.93 -5.62 -20.68
N LYS A 68 0.02 -6.43 -21.23
CA LYS A 68 -0.23 -7.79 -20.77
C LYS A 68 0.96 -8.72 -21.01
N GLU A 69 1.63 -8.57 -22.14
CA GLU A 69 2.79 -9.39 -22.52
C GLU A 69 4.12 -8.82 -21.95
N ARG A 70 4.11 -7.59 -21.49
CA ARG A 70 5.29 -6.90 -20.96
C ARG A 70 5.84 -7.61 -19.74
N LYS A 71 7.14 -7.89 -19.76
CA LYS A 71 7.86 -8.54 -18.66
C LYS A 71 8.70 -7.52 -17.92
N TYR A 72 8.78 -7.67 -16.61
CA TYR A 72 9.68 -6.91 -15.73
C TYR A 72 10.55 -7.88 -14.94
N VAL A 73 11.73 -7.43 -14.50
CA VAL A 73 12.69 -8.27 -13.78
C VAL A 73 12.57 -7.99 -12.27
N VAL A 74 12.35 -9.05 -11.49
CA VAL A 74 12.39 -9.02 -10.02
C VAL A 74 13.23 -10.18 -9.53
N ASP A 75 14.23 -9.87 -8.73
CA ASP A 75 15.18 -10.87 -8.18
C ASP A 75 15.78 -11.78 -9.29
N GLY A 76 16.14 -11.20 -10.45
CA GLY A 76 16.70 -11.90 -11.60
C GLY A 76 15.69 -12.73 -12.41
N LYS A 77 14.41 -12.76 -12.03
CA LYS A 77 13.37 -13.52 -12.75
C LYS A 77 12.46 -12.59 -13.55
N LYS A 78 12.21 -12.94 -14.81
CA LYS A 78 11.23 -12.24 -15.68
C LYS A 78 9.81 -12.63 -15.26
N LYS A 79 8.99 -11.63 -14.92
CA LYS A 79 7.57 -11.79 -14.57
C LYS A 79 6.71 -10.93 -15.48
N LYS A 80 5.55 -11.43 -15.89
CA LYS A 80 4.52 -10.63 -16.58
C LYS A 80 3.74 -9.79 -15.55
N TYR A 81 3.18 -8.66 -15.99
CA TYR A 81 2.26 -7.90 -15.14
C TYR A 81 1.00 -8.70 -14.83
N GLU A 82 0.55 -8.60 -13.59
CA GLU A 82 -0.72 -9.20 -13.17
C GLU A 82 -1.90 -8.49 -13.87
N THR A 83 -2.96 -9.22 -14.17
CA THR A 83 -4.20 -8.70 -14.78
C THR A 83 -4.77 -7.50 -14.01
N LYS A 84 -4.63 -7.49 -12.67
CA LYS A 84 -5.02 -6.33 -11.83
C LYS A 84 -4.26 -5.05 -12.18
N THR A 85 -2.96 -5.15 -12.49
CA THR A 85 -2.13 -4.00 -12.88
C THR A 85 -2.56 -3.46 -14.24
N VAL A 86 -2.80 -4.35 -15.20
CA VAL A 86 -3.25 -3.97 -16.54
C VAL A 86 -4.65 -3.34 -16.48
N ASN A 87 -5.57 -3.91 -15.71
CA ASN A 87 -6.90 -3.34 -15.48
C ASN A 87 -6.86 -1.95 -14.82
N ARG A 88 -5.95 -1.74 -13.86
CA ARG A 88 -5.75 -0.43 -13.24
C ARG A 88 -5.29 0.60 -14.26
N ARG A 89 -4.31 0.26 -15.13
CA ARG A 89 -3.86 1.14 -16.21
C ARG A 89 -5.00 1.52 -17.16
N LEU A 90 -5.81 0.54 -17.57
CA LEU A 90 -6.99 0.82 -18.39
C LEU A 90 -7.98 1.75 -17.67
N ALA A 91 -8.21 1.56 -16.36
CA ALA A 91 -9.09 2.42 -15.59
C ALA A 91 -8.57 3.87 -15.51
N VAL A 92 -7.25 4.05 -15.38
CA VAL A 92 -6.61 5.37 -15.39
C VAL A 92 -6.75 6.03 -16.76
N ILE A 93 -6.53 5.30 -17.85
CA ILE A 93 -6.73 5.80 -19.23
C ILE A 93 -8.20 6.20 -19.46
N LYS A 94 -9.14 5.36 -19.03
CA LYS A 94 -10.58 5.70 -19.10
C LYS A 94 -10.91 6.99 -18.33
N SER A 95 -10.30 7.19 -17.18
CA SER A 95 -10.46 8.41 -16.39
C SER A 95 -9.88 9.64 -17.10
N LEU A 96 -8.72 9.50 -17.75
CA LEU A 96 -8.11 10.55 -18.56
C LEU A 96 -9.01 10.94 -19.75
N PHE A 97 -9.45 9.96 -20.55
CA PHE A 97 -10.30 10.25 -21.72
C PHE A 97 -11.69 10.76 -21.34
N LYS A 98 -12.23 10.34 -20.18
CA LYS A 98 -13.45 10.94 -19.63
C LYS A 98 -13.24 12.41 -19.26
N TYR A 99 -12.09 12.77 -18.68
CA TYR A 99 -11.73 14.15 -18.40
C TYR A 99 -11.64 14.97 -19.70
N LEU A 100 -10.90 14.47 -20.70
CA LEU A 100 -10.74 15.14 -21.99
C LEU A 100 -12.08 15.39 -22.68
N TYR A 101 -12.98 14.42 -22.66
CA TYR A 101 -14.32 14.53 -23.22
C TYR A 101 -15.19 15.53 -22.46
N ASN A 102 -15.18 15.49 -21.12
CA ASN A 102 -15.98 16.40 -20.29
C ASN A 102 -15.54 17.86 -20.40
N PHE A 103 -14.28 18.12 -20.74
CA PHE A 103 -13.73 19.45 -20.96
C PHE A 103 -13.63 19.81 -22.45
N GLU A 104 -14.37 19.11 -23.31
CA GLU A 104 -14.51 19.35 -24.74
C GLU A 104 -13.17 19.39 -25.51
N LYS A 105 -12.13 18.72 -24.97
CA LYS A 105 -10.82 18.60 -25.61
C LYS A 105 -10.77 17.54 -26.71
N ILE A 106 -11.76 16.63 -26.74
CA ILE A 106 -11.99 15.61 -27.76
C ILE A 106 -13.49 15.53 -28.06
N LYS A 107 -13.83 15.17 -29.32
CA LYS A 107 -15.23 15.03 -29.75
C LYS A 107 -15.87 13.75 -29.23
N ASP A 108 -15.12 12.66 -29.25
CA ASP A 108 -15.57 11.34 -28.83
C ASP A 108 -14.62 10.72 -27.80
N ASN A 109 -15.16 9.90 -26.89
CA ASN A 109 -14.36 9.22 -25.90
C ASN A 109 -13.97 7.80 -26.38
N PRO A 110 -12.73 7.57 -26.87
CA PRO A 110 -12.33 6.28 -27.42
C PRO A 110 -12.21 5.17 -26.37
N ALA A 111 -12.16 5.53 -25.08
CA ALA A 111 -12.04 4.56 -23.98
C ALA A 111 -13.41 4.13 -23.40
N MET A 112 -14.52 4.72 -23.83
CA MET A 112 -15.84 4.57 -23.23
C MET A 112 -16.28 3.10 -23.13
N TYR A 113 -16.19 2.37 -24.22
CA TYR A 113 -16.69 1.01 -24.33
C TYR A 113 -15.62 -0.09 -24.07
N LEU A 114 -14.39 0.30 -23.71
CA LEU A 114 -13.35 -0.67 -23.39
C LEU A 114 -13.68 -1.37 -22.06
N ARG A 115 -13.62 -2.70 -22.06
CA ARG A 115 -13.90 -3.51 -20.86
C ARG A 115 -12.61 -3.97 -20.20
N THR A 116 -12.61 -3.98 -18.87
CA THR A 116 -11.55 -4.61 -18.08
C THR A 116 -11.64 -6.14 -18.20
N GLN A 117 -10.51 -6.81 -18.10
CA GLN A 117 -10.46 -8.26 -18.09
C GLN A 117 -11.03 -8.81 -16.77
N LYS A 118 -11.72 -9.94 -16.83
CA LYS A 118 -12.13 -10.65 -15.62
C LYS A 118 -10.89 -11.06 -14.82
N THR A 119 -10.89 -10.73 -13.55
CA THR A 119 -9.87 -11.20 -12.61
C THR A 119 -10.48 -12.30 -11.75
N GLU A 120 -9.71 -13.35 -11.53
CA GLU A 120 -10.10 -14.34 -10.53
C GLU A 120 -10.27 -13.66 -9.18
N LYS A 121 -11.40 -13.87 -8.55
CA LYS A 121 -11.63 -13.46 -7.18
C LYS A 121 -10.92 -14.47 -6.28
N ASN A 122 -9.73 -14.14 -5.81
CA ASN A 122 -9.14 -14.92 -4.72
C ASN A 122 -10.08 -14.84 -3.52
N LEU A 123 -10.61 -15.98 -3.10
CA LEU A 123 -11.35 -16.07 -1.85
C LEU A 123 -10.44 -15.57 -0.73
N THR A 124 -10.97 -14.71 0.11
CA THR A 124 -10.28 -14.28 1.33
C THR A 124 -10.07 -15.52 2.20
N GLN A 125 -8.82 -15.88 2.45
CA GLN A 125 -8.49 -16.93 3.39
C GLN A 125 -8.84 -16.41 4.79
N PHE A 126 -9.82 -17.03 5.44
CA PHE A 126 -10.09 -16.81 6.86
C PHE A 126 -8.98 -17.44 7.68
N VAL A 127 -8.51 -16.73 8.70
CA VAL A 127 -7.50 -17.23 9.62
C VAL A 127 -8.21 -18.00 10.71
N ARG A 128 -7.73 -19.20 11.04
CA ARG A 128 -8.26 -19.99 12.17
C ARG A 128 -7.82 -19.34 13.48
N GLU A 129 -8.65 -19.46 14.51
CA GLU A 129 -8.37 -18.89 15.84
C GLU A 129 -7.01 -19.34 16.40
N ASP A 130 -6.72 -20.64 16.31
CA ASP A 130 -5.43 -21.22 16.72
C ASP A 130 -4.22 -20.60 16.01
N ASP A 131 -4.38 -20.28 14.74
CA ASP A 131 -3.30 -19.67 13.95
C ASP A 131 -3.09 -18.19 14.32
N ILE A 132 -4.15 -17.51 14.79
CA ILE A 132 -4.05 -16.15 15.32
C ILE A 132 -3.24 -16.14 16.61
N VAL A 133 -3.55 -17.03 17.57
CA VAL A 133 -2.80 -17.15 18.82
C VAL A 133 -1.31 -17.39 18.54
N LYS A 134 -0.99 -18.37 17.68
CA LYS A 134 0.40 -18.66 17.26
C LYS A 134 1.06 -17.46 16.58
N LEU A 135 0.30 -16.69 15.81
CA LEU A 135 0.81 -15.50 15.13
C LEU A 135 1.17 -14.39 16.12
N MET A 136 0.34 -14.15 17.16
CA MET A 136 0.58 -13.14 18.18
C MET A 136 1.84 -13.42 19.01
N GLU A 137 2.15 -14.67 19.28
CA GLU A 137 3.35 -15.09 20.02
C GLU A 137 4.61 -15.11 19.15
N LYS A 138 4.46 -15.25 17.83
CA LYS A 138 5.59 -15.42 16.90
C LYS A 138 6.66 -14.33 16.97
N PRO A 139 6.33 -13.02 17.09
CA PRO A 139 7.34 -11.98 17.18
C PRO A 139 8.31 -12.11 18.36
N LEU A 140 7.86 -12.65 19.49
CA LEU A 140 8.70 -12.84 20.68
C LEU A 140 9.63 -14.07 20.55
N ASN A 141 9.17 -15.10 19.86
CA ASN A 141 9.83 -16.40 19.79
C ASN A 141 10.62 -16.63 18.50
N MET A 142 10.47 -15.74 17.49
CA MET A 142 11.07 -15.95 16.18
C MET A 142 12.37 -15.17 16.00
N ASN A 143 13.45 -15.90 15.77
CA ASN A 143 14.70 -15.34 15.32
C ASN A 143 14.67 -15.11 13.79
N ILE A 144 14.51 -13.85 13.34
CA ILE A 144 14.51 -13.49 11.93
C ILE A 144 15.95 -13.30 11.45
N PRO A 145 16.50 -14.15 10.56
CA PRO A 145 17.85 -13.97 10.06
C PRO A 145 17.95 -12.69 9.22
N ASP A 146 18.97 -11.88 9.49
CA ASP A 146 19.26 -10.68 8.69
C ASP A 146 19.95 -11.08 7.37
N LYS A 147 19.23 -10.97 6.26
CA LYS A 147 19.77 -11.30 4.93
C LYS A 147 21.00 -10.47 4.52
N ARG A 148 21.28 -9.36 5.20
CA ARG A 148 22.46 -8.51 4.93
C ARG A 148 23.78 -9.17 5.33
N TYR A 149 23.73 -10.15 6.23
CA TYR A 149 24.91 -10.86 6.76
C TYR A 149 25.15 -12.23 6.09
N LYS A 150 24.65 -12.45 4.87
CA LYS A 150 24.87 -13.70 4.12
C LYS A 150 26.33 -13.95 3.67
N LYS A 151 27.23 -12.99 3.80
CA LYS A 151 28.63 -13.10 3.30
C LYS A 151 29.62 -13.69 4.29
N ASP A 152 29.27 -13.86 5.56
CA ASP A 152 30.17 -14.45 6.55
C ASP A 152 29.55 -15.68 7.20
N ASN A 153 30.10 -16.85 6.87
CA ASN A 153 29.62 -18.17 7.30
C ASN A 153 29.78 -18.46 8.81
N LYS A 154 30.21 -17.52 9.65
CA LYS A 154 30.55 -17.78 11.06
C LYS A 154 29.70 -17.12 12.14
N LYS A 155 28.80 -16.13 11.81
CA LYS A 155 27.85 -15.59 12.80
C LYS A 155 26.55 -15.19 12.13
N LYS A 156 25.54 -16.07 12.13
CA LYS A 156 24.15 -15.68 11.83
C LYS A 156 23.70 -14.68 12.89
N LYS A 157 23.80 -13.38 12.60
CA LYS A 157 23.30 -12.34 13.51
C LYS A 157 21.77 -12.32 13.38
N TYR A 158 21.10 -12.92 14.34
CA TYR A 158 19.65 -12.87 14.43
C TYR A 158 19.20 -11.48 14.83
N ILE A 159 18.28 -10.87 14.05
CA ILE A 159 17.66 -9.60 14.40
C ILE A 159 16.40 -9.91 15.20
N THR A 160 16.55 -10.41 16.39
CA THR A 160 15.55 -10.28 17.42
C THR A 160 16.17 -9.48 18.57
N ASN A 161 16.19 -8.18 18.38
CA ASN A 161 16.21 -7.32 19.54
C ASN A 161 14.87 -7.58 20.24
N LYS A 162 14.88 -7.98 21.53
CA LYS A 162 13.65 -8.19 22.32
C LYS A 162 12.64 -7.04 22.10
N LEU A 163 13.13 -5.81 21.98
CA LEU A 163 12.32 -4.62 21.71
C LEU A 163 11.53 -4.70 20.39
N GLU A 164 12.12 -5.18 19.29
CA GLU A 164 11.39 -5.32 18.02
C GLU A 164 10.34 -6.42 18.07
N GLY A 165 10.58 -7.48 18.86
CA GLY A 165 9.59 -8.52 19.11
C GLY A 165 8.36 -7.97 19.84
N PHE A 166 8.55 -7.24 20.95
CA PHE A 166 7.45 -6.60 21.68
C PHE A 166 6.70 -5.58 20.82
N ARG A 167 7.42 -4.78 20.03
CA ARG A 167 6.80 -3.84 19.08
C ARG A 167 5.91 -4.55 18.07
N ASP A 168 6.43 -5.58 17.44
CA ASP A 168 5.73 -6.29 16.37
C ASP A 168 4.55 -7.09 16.91
N GLN A 169 4.63 -7.62 18.13
CA GLN A 169 3.50 -8.22 18.84
C GLN A 169 2.40 -7.18 19.09
N ALA A 170 2.75 -6.03 19.68
CA ALA A 170 1.79 -4.96 19.92
C ALA A 170 1.12 -4.47 18.63
N ILE A 171 1.85 -4.44 17.51
CA ILE A 171 1.31 -4.10 16.20
C ILE A 171 0.31 -5.16 15.72
N LEU A 172 0.61 -6.46 15.85
CA LEU A 172 -0.29 -7.53 15.42
C LEU A 172 -1.57 -7.54 16.25
N GLU A 173 -1.45 -7.44 17.59
CA GLU A 173 -2.59 -7.35 18.51
C GLU A 173 -3.49 -6.15 18.17
N MET A 174 -2.88 -5.00 17.93
CA MET A 174 -3.62 -3.80 17.59
C MET A 174 -4.31 -3.89 16.22
N LEU A 175 -3.67 -4.47 15.21
CA LEU A 175 -4.28 -4.70 13.89
C LEU A 175 -5.48 -5.64 13.98
N TYR A 176 -5.36 -6.70 14.77
CA TYR A 176 -6.42 -7.67 14.98
C TYR A 176 -7.60 -7.08 15.75
N ALA A 177 -7.32 -6.42 16.89
CA ALA A 177 -8.36 -5.86 17.75
C ALA A 177 -9.14 -4.72 17.11
N THR A 178 -8.48 -3.88 16.27
CA THR A 178 -9.07 -2.64 15.76
C THR A 178 -9.46 -2.69 14.28
N GLY A 179 -8.97 -3.67 13.53
CA GLY A 179 -9.12 -3.72 12.08
C GLY A 179 -8.57 -2.51 11.31
N LEU A 180 -7.64 -1.75 11.89
CA LEU A 180 -7.05 -0.56 11.27
C LEU A 180 -6.29 -0.86 9.97
N ARG A 181 -6.27 0.13 9.05
CA ARG A 181 -5.34 0.07 7.93
C ARG A 181 -3.90 0.27 8.43
N LEU A 182 -2.95 -0.38 7.78
CA LEU A 182 -1.54 -0.27 8.18
C LEU A 182 -1.02 1.17 8.23
N SER A 183 -1.47 2.04 7.33
CA SER A 183 -1.12 3.46 7.34
C SER A 183 -1.72 4.22 8.51
N GLU A 184 -2.95 3.90 8.88
CA GLU A 184 -3.64 4.47 10.03
C GLU A 184 -2.92 4.07 11.33
N LEU A 185 -2.63 2.77 11.51
CA LEU A 185 -1.89 2.27 12.66
C LEU A 185 -0.51 2.93 12.79
N LEU A 186 0.22 3.09 11.70
CA LEU A 186 1.55 3.71 11.72
C LEU A 186 1.51 5.22 11.95
N SER A 187 0.39 5.90 11.74
CA SER A 187 0.24 7.33 12.02
C SER A 187 0.00 7.65 13.49
N ILE A 188 -0.41 6.66 14.30
CA ILE A 188 -0.75 6.83 15.71
C ILE A 188 0.46 7.31 16.50
N ASN A 189 0.21 8.27 17.39
CA ASN A 189 1.14 8.77 18.42
C ASN A 189 0.79 8.16 19.79
N ILE A 190 1.68 8.29 20.76
CA ILE A 190 1.44 7.76 22.11
C ILE A 190 0.24 8.45 22.76
N CYS A 191 0.09 9.77 22.55
CA CYS A 191 -1.03 10.58 23.09
C CYS A 191 -2.40 10.23 22.48
N ASP A 192 -2.44 9.52 21.37
CA ASP A 192 -3.71 9.11 20.75
C ASP A 192 -4.40 7.92 21.47
N ILE A 193 -3.74 7.32 22.47
CA ILE A 193 -4.25 6.17 23.22
C ILE A 193 -4.85 6.63 24.55
N ASP A 194 -6.15 6.40 24.71
CA ASP A 194 -6.82 6.52 26.01
C ASP A 194 -6.90 5.14 26.68
N ARG A 195 -6.04 4.96 27.69
CA ARG A 195 -5.99 3.71 28.43
C ARG A 195 -7.23 3.48 29.31
N LYS A 196 -7.81 4.56 29.86
CA LYS A 196 -8.95 4.44 30.78
C LYS A 196 -10.21 3.97 30.06
N SER A 197 -10.43 4.54 28.90
CA SER A 197 -11.59 4.23 28.06
C SER A 197 -11.33 3.08 27.09
N GLU A 198 -10.11 2.52 27.04
CA GLU A 198 -9.69 1.49 26.09
C GLU A 198 -9.91 1.91 24.61
N LEU A 199 -9.65 3.18 24.30
CA LEU A 199 -9.90 3.80 23.01
C LEU A 199 -8.60 4.29 22.36
N VAL A 200 -8.59 4.36 21.03
CA VAL A 200 -7.53 5.00 20.25
C VAL A 200 -8.13 5.96 19.23
N LYS A 201 -7.57 7.16 19.17
CA LYS A 201 -7.89 8.17 18.16
C LYS A 201 -7.10 7.88 16.88
N VAL A 202 -7.78 7.87 15.74
CA VAL A 202 -7.18 7.48 14.46
C VAL A 202 -7.56 8.46 13.37
N MET A 203 -6.57 8.90 12.60
CA MET A 203 -6.79 9.72 11.41
C MET A 203 -7.15 8.85 10.21
N GLY A 204 -8.37 9.00 9.69
CA GLY A 204 -8.87 8.27 8.54
C GLY A 204 -8.58 8.95 7.19
N LYS A 205 -9.17 8.42 6.13
CA LYS A 205 -9.09 9.00 4.79
C LYS A 205 -9.74 10.39 4.77
N GLY A 206 -9.03 11.37 4.17
CA GLY A 206 -9.51 12.75 4.05
C GLY A 206 -9.35 13.58 5.33
N GLY A 207 -8.49 13.17 6.26
CA GLY A 207 -8.23 13.93 7.50
C GLY A 207 -9.33 13.82 8.56
N LYS A 208 -10.30 12.91 8.40
CA LYS A 208 -11.37 12.71 9.38
C LYS A 208 -10.87 11.87 10.54
N GLU A 209 -10.96 12.39 11.76
CA GLU A 209 -10.67 11.64 12.97
C GLU A 209 -11.83 10.68 13.31
N ARG A 210 -11.47 9.53 13.86
CA ARG A 210 -12.41 8.60 14.47
C ARG A 210 -11.80 7.93 15.69
N ILE A 211 -12.65 7.53 16.61
CA ILE A 211 -12.26 6.79 17.81
C ILE A 211 -12.62 5.31 17.59
N VAL A 212 -11.70 4.43 17.99
CA VAL A 212 -11.83 2.96 17.80
C VAL A 212 -11.51 2.27 19.13
N PRO A 213 -12.33 1.28 19.56
CA PRO A 213 -12.00 0.47 20.72
C PRO A 213 -10.76 -0.39 20.45
N ILE A 214 -9.87 -0.50 21.44
CA ILE A 214 -8.59 -1.21 21.30
C ILE A 214 -8.56 -2.52 22.10
N GLY A 215 -9.29 -2.61 23.21
CA GLY A 215 -9.36 -3.77 24.09
C GLY A 215 -8.11 -3.99 24.95
N LYS A 216 -8.28 -4.71 26.06
CA LYS A 216 -7.24 -4.90 27.09
C LYS A 216 -6.00 -5.63 26.61
N VAL A 217 -6.15 -6.63 25.76
CA VAL A 217 -5.03 -7.46 25.27
C VAL A 217 -4.05 -6.62 24.46
N ALA A 218 -4.56 -5.85 23.50
CA ALA A 218 -3.74 -4.97 22.68
C ALA A 218 -3.12 -3.85 23.51
N LEU A 219 -3.84 -3.26 24.47
CA LEU A 219 -3.30 -2.26 25.42
C LEU A 219 -2.13 -2.81 26.22
N ASN A 220 -2.27 -4.02 26.81
CA ASN A 220 -1.21 -4.65 27.60
C ASN A 220 0.04 -4.92 26.74
N SER A 221 -0.15 -5.31 25.47
CA SER A 221 0.97 -5.52 24.53
C SER A 221 1.68 -4.20 24.21
N ILE A 222 0.93 -3.11 24.04
CA ILE A 222 1.49 -1.76 23.82
C ILE A 222 2.25 -1.30 25.04
N GLU A 223 1.71 -1.47 26.26
CA GLU A 223 2.40 -1.09 27.50
C GLU A 223 3.71 -1.87 27.68
N SER A 224 3.68 -3.17 27.40
CA SER A 224 4.87 -4.02 27.44
C SER A 224 5.95 -3.54 26.47
N TYR A 225 5.56 -3.13 25.27
CA TYR A 225 6.47 -2.54 24.29
C TYR A 225 7.01 -1.18 24.77
N LEU A 226 6.13 -0.28 25.21
CA LEU A 226 6.52 1.06 25.68
C LEU A 226 7.43 0.98 26.90
N LYS A 227 7.17 0.10 27.86
CA LYS A 227 8.04 -0.18 29.00
C LYS A 227 9.45 -0.59 28.57
N LYS A 228 9.56 -1.47 27.54
CA LYS A 228 10.87 -1.84 26.96
C LYS A 228 11.54 -0.70 26.20
N LEU A 229 10.78 0.25 25.70
CA LEU A 229 11.28 1.47 25.04
C LEU A 229 11.66 2.57 26.04
N GLY A 230 11.36 2.41 27.35
CA GLY A 230 11.55 3.44 28.38
C GLY A 230 10.47 4.52 28.36
N LYS A 231 9.28 4.24 27.81
CA LYS A 231 8.14 5.17 27.70
C LYS A 231 6.88 4.61 28.37
N SER A 232 5.86 5.45 28.54
CA SER A 232 4.57 5.06 29.10
C SER A 232 3.43 5.73 28.33
N ILE A 233 2.26 5.10 28.29
CA ILE A 233 1.02 5.70 27.74
C ILE A 233 0.57 6.92 28.58
N ARG A 234 0.91 6.96 29.87
CA ARG A 234 0.54 8.08 30.77
C ARG A 234 1.26 9.38 30.42
N SER A 235 2.33 9.31 29.68
CA SER A 235 3.08 10.47 29.23
C SER A 235 2.39 11.05 27.99
N ASN A 236 2.10 12.33 28.00
CA ASN A 236 1.45 13.02 26.88
C ASN A 236 2.47 13.32 25.76
N TYR A 237 2.97 12.27 25.11
CA TYR A 237 3.96 12.39 24.06
C TYR A 237 3.31 12.40 22.68
N GLU A 238 3.58 13.42 21.90
CA GLU A 238 3.29 13.45 20.46
C GLU A 238 4.21 12.55 19.63
N ASP A 239 5.02 11.76 20.31
CA ASP A 239 5.93 10.81 19.70
C ASP A 239 5.19 9.69 18.99
N PRO A 240 5.74 9.19 17.87
CA PRO A 240 5.18 8.02 17.19
C PRO A 240 5.07 6.82 18.13
N LEU A 241 3.91 6.17 18.15
CA LEU A 241 3.71 4.96 18.95
C LEU A 241 4.69 3.85 18.54
N PHE A 242 4.85 3.59 17.24
CA PHE A 242 5.74 2.54 16.75
C PHE A 242 6.97 3.12 16.06
N VAL A 243 8.13 2.84 16.60
CA VAL A 243 9.41 3.39 16.12
C VAL A 243 10.36 2.33 15.57
N ASN A 244 11.28 2.77 14.73
CA ASN A 244 12.40 1.98 14.26
C ASN A 244 13.58 2.06 15.26
N LYS A 245 14.72 1.39 14.96
CA LYS A 245 15.92 1.40 15.80
C LYS A 245 16.55 2.79 16.04
N LYS A 246 16.20 3.76 15.19
CA LYS A 246 16.68 5.15 15.29
C LYS A 246 15.69 6.08 16.05
N GLY A 247 14.64 5.52 16.67
CA GLY A 247 13.59 6.29 17.35
C GLY A 247 12.61 7.02 16.41
N LYS A 248 12.75 6.87 15.10
CA LYS A 248 11.83 7.47 14.11
C LYS A 248 10.66 6.55 13.81
N ARG A 249 9.53 7.12 13.42
CA ARG A 249 8.31 6.39 12.98
C ARG A 249 8.66 5.21 12.07
N LEU A 250 8.06 4.05 12.34
CA LEU A 250 8.33 2.83 11.60
C LEU A 250 7.85 2.92 10.14
N PRO A 251 8.73 2.70 9.14
CA PRO A 251 8.34 2.75 7.73
C PRO A 251 7.36 1.62 7.37
N LYS A 252 6.29 1.96 6.63
CA LYS A 252 5.25 1.02 6.17
C LYS A 252 5.82 -0.23 5.48
N ARG A 253 6.77 -0.06 4.56
CA ARG A 253 7.39 -1.18 3.81
C ARG A 253 8.17 -2.13 4.73
N THR A 254 8.81 -1.59 5.77
CA THR A 254 9.50 -2.42 6.76
C THR A 254 8.52 -3.29 7.52
N LEU A 255 7.41 -2.70 8.00
CA LEU A 255 6.38 -3.43 8.72
C LEU A 255 5.69 -4.48 7.83
N GLN A 256 5.29 -4.12 6.61
CA GLN A 256 4.69 -5.08 5.66
C GLN A 256 5.56 -6.31 5.46
N ARG A 257 6.89 -6.12 5.26
CA ARG A 257 7.82 -7.23 5.09
C ARG A 257 7.93 -8.11 6.33
N ARG A 258 7.88 -7.52 7.53
CA ARG A 258 7.94 -8.28 8.80
C ARG A 258 6.66 -9.08 9.02
N ILE A 259 5.50 -8.46 8.89
CA ILE A 259 4.21 -9.15 9.04
C ILE A 259 4.08 -10.28 8.01
N LYS A 260 4.42 -10.02 6.74
CA LYS A 260 4.41 -11.06 5.70
C LYS A 260 5.21 -12.28 6.13
N LYS A 261 6.39 -12.08 6.72
CA LYS A 261 7.24 -13.17 7.19
C LYS A 261 6.62 -13.95 8.37
N TYR A 262 5.97 -13.26 9.31
CA TYR A 262 5.23 -13.94 10.38
C TYR A 262 4.10 -14.79 9.81
N LEU A 263 3.31 -14.25 8.88
CA LEU A 263 2.21 -14.95 8.21
C LEU A 263 2.71 -16.16 7.39
N GLU A 264 3.82 -16.01 6.66
CA GLU A 264 4.45 -17.11 5.90
C GLU A 264 4.84 -18.30 6.81
N VAL A 265 5.41 -18.01 7.97
CA VAL A 265 5.87 -19.05 8.91
C VAL A 265 4.73 -19.68 9.70
N THR A 266 3.68 -18.92 10.02
CA THR A 266 2.57 -19.40 10.86
C THR A 266 1.45 -20.04 10.05
N MET A 267 1.15 -19.51 8.86
CA MET A 267 -0.02 -19.87 8.06
C MET A 267 0.31 -20.24 6.60
N GLY A 268 1.60 -20.36 6.26
CA GLY A 268 2.03 -20.62 4.89
C GLY A 268 1.85 -19.45 3.91
N GLY A 269 1.33 -18.32 4.34
CA GLY A 269 1.13 -17.12 3.52
C GLY A 269 0.10 -16.17 4.07
N GLY A 270 -0.17 -15.09 3.33
CA GLY A 270 -1.15 -14.07 3.69
C GLY A 270 -0.62 -12.64 3.58
N THR A 271 -1.50 -11.69 3.82
CA THR A 271 -1.19 -10.26 3.82
C THR A 271 -1.71 -9.60 5.10
N VAL A 272 -1.30 -8.36 5.36
CA VAL A 272 -1.84 -7.57 6.48
C VAL A 272 -3.38 -7.43 6.41
N HIS A 273 -3.94 -7.44 5.19
CA HIS A 273 -5.39 -7.38 4.99
C HIS A 273 -6.10 -8.66 5.47
N THR A 274 -5.41 -9.81 5.47
CA THR A 274 -5.96 -11.07 5.99
C THR A 274 -6.34 -10.94 7.46
N LEU A 275 -5.49 -10.30 8.28
CA LEU A 275 -5.76 -10.05 9.71
C LEU A 275 -6.92 -9.07 9.96
N ARG A 276 -7.24 -8.24 9.01
CA ARG A 276 -8.33 -7.26 9.13
C ARG A 276 -9.69 -7.86 8.78
N HIS A 277 -9.72 -8.93 8.00
CA HIS A 277 -10.95 -9.58 7.52
C HIS A 277 -11.36 -10.78 8.38
N THR A 278 -10.57 -11.09 9.38
CA THR A 278 -10.87 -12.08 10.43
C THR A 278 -11.63 -11.43 11.56
#